data_67f9049a44908e8d07c7aef2497a2b4b
#
_entry.id   67f9049a44908e8d07c7aef2497a2b4b
#
_cell.length_a   1.000
_cell.length_b   1.000
_cell.length_c   1.000
_cell.angle_alpha   90.00
_cell.angle_beta   90.00
_cell.angle_gamma   90.00
#
_symmetry.space_group_name_H-M   'P 1'
#
loop_
_entity.id
_entity.type
_entity.pdbx_description
1 polymer ?
#
loop_
_entity_poly.entity_id
_entity_poly.type
_entity_poly.pdbx_seq_one_letter_code
_entity_poly.pdbx_strand_id
1 'polypeptide(L)'
;QDVLIQGIRDAKYLIWVAVAWFSNEVLYQELLKKKQNGIHIRIIISDEDSNQNLLQGLKENFECVVVPRSGVWGTNRMHDKFCIVDLDYIMHGSYNWTKAANYNGETLVTTVDRDLVKKFADEFLKIYNENK
;
A
#
# COMPACT_ATOMS: atom_id res chain seq x y z
N GLN A 1 7.86 -1.49 10.78
CA GLN A 1 8.33 -2.07 9.52
C GLN A 1 8.36 -3.59 9.55
N ASP A 2 8.79 -4.18 10.66
CA ASP A 2 8.90 -5.65 10.77
C ASP A 2 7.56 -6.36 10.64
N VAL A 3 6.51 -5.80 11.23
CA VAL A 3 5.15 -6.35 11.13
C VAL A 3 4.68 -6.32 9.67
N LEU A 4 4.94 -5.21 8.99
CA LEU A 4 4.55 -5.04 7.59
C LEU A 4 5.30 -6.01 6.68
N ILE A 5 6.60 -6.16 6.89
CA ILE A 5 7.42 -7.10 6.13
C ILE A 5 6.92 -8.53 6.33
N GLN A 6 6.61 -8.90 7.57
CA GLN A 6 6.12 -10.24 7.86
C GLN A 6 4.78 -10.49 7.16
N GLY A 7 3.88 -9.50 7.18
CA GLY A 7 2.60 -9.62 6.48
C GLY A 7 2.79 -9.83 4.98
N ILE A 8 3.70 -9.07 4.37
CA ILE A 8 4.02 -9.22 2.96
C ILE A 8 4.57 -10.62 2.67
N ARG A 9 5.50 -11.09 3.50
CA ARG A 9 6.09 -12.43 3.33
C ARG A 9 5.08 -13.55 3.47
N ASP A 10 4.07 -13.36 4.30
CA ASP A 10 3.04 -14.37 4.54
C ASP A 10 1.96 -14.43 3.45
N ALA A 11 1.94 -13.47 2.52
CA ALA A 11 0.95 -13.41 1.47
C ALA A 11 1.03 -14.64 0.56
N LYS A 12 -0.15 -15.20 0.24
CA LYS A 12 -0.27 -16.39 -0.59
C LYS A 12 -0.86 -16.11 -1.97
N TYR A 13 -1.69 -15.07 -2.09
CA TYR A 13 -2.44 -14.80 -3.31
C TYR A 13 -2.31 -13.37 -3.80
N LEU A 14 -2.55 -12.39 -2.93
CA LEU A 14 -2.53 -10.99 -3.35
C LEU A 14 -2.10 -10.03 -2.25
N ILE A 15 -1.59 -8.88 -2.70
CA ILE A 15 -1.24 -7.76 -1.83
C ILE A 15 -1.73 -6.48 -2.51
N TRP A 16 -2.60 -5.72 -1.84
CA TRP A 16 -3.07 -4.42 -2.32
C TRP A 16 -2.60 -3.34 -1.35
N VAL A 17 -1.83 -2.39 -1.86
CA VAL A 17 -1.20 -1.34 -1.06
C VAL A 17 -1.77 0.01 -1.44
N ALA A 18 -2.23 0.77 -0.45
CA ALA A 18 -2.65 2.16 -0.65
C ALA A 18 -1.91 3.03 0.34
N VAL A 19 -0.92 3.77 -0.13
CA VAL A 19 -0.13 4.69 0.69
C VAL A 19 0.15 5.96 -0.11
N ALA A 20 0.15 7.11 0.57
CA ALA A 20 0.43 8.36 -0.10
C ALA A 20 1.90 8.45 -0.51
N TRP A 21 2.81 8.05 0.36
CA TRP A 21 4.25 8.14 0.15
C TRP A 21 4.90 6.77 0.22
N PHE A 22 5.56 6.39 -0.86
CA PHE A 22 6.26 5.11 -0.95
C PHE A 22 7.69 5.37 -1.42
N SER A 23 8.62 5.39 -0.51
CA SER A 23 10.05 5.54 -0.83
C SER A 23 10.94 4.56 -0.06
N ASN A 24 10.34 3.58 0.60
CA ASN A 24 11.08 2.58 1.38
C ASN A 24 11.56 1.45 0.48
N GLU A 25 12.86 1.41 0.25
CA GLU A 25 13.51 0.45 -0.64
C GLU A 25 13.35 -0.99 -0.14
N VAL A 26 13.39 -1.20 1.18
CA VAL A 26 13.26 -2.54 1.78
C VAL A 26 11.89 -3.12 1.46
N LEU A 27 10.83 -2.32 1.65
CA LEU A 27 9.47 -2.76 1.36
C LEU A 27 9.28 -3.00 -0.14
N TYR A 28 9.86 -2.16 -0.98
CA TYR A 28 9.83 -2.34 -2.43
C TYR A 28 10.45 -3.69 -2.82
N GLN A 29 11.62 -4.03 -2.27
CA GLN A 29 12.28 -5.30 -2.57
C GLN A 29 11.47 -6.50 -2.08
N GLU A 30 10.80 -6.39 -0.93
CA GLU A 30 9.93 -7.46 -0.44
C GLU A 30 8.77 -7.71 -1.40
N LEU A 31 8.16 -6.65 -1.92
CA LEU A 31 7.09 -6.78 -2.91
C LEU A 31 7.59 -7.41 -4.21
N LEU A 32 8.77 -7.03 -4.66
CA LEU A 32 9.37 -7.63 -5.88
C LEU A 32 9.55 -9.12 -5.72
N LYS A 33 10.03 -9.57 -4.57
CA LYS A 33 10.20 -11.01 -4.30
C LYS A 33 8.87 -11.74 -4.38
N LYS A 34 7.80 -11.15 -3.84
CA LYS A 34 6.47 -11.75 -3.87
C LYS A 34 5.92 -11.77 -5.29
N LYS A 35 6.13 -10.72 -6.07
CA LYS A 35 5.73 -10.71 -7.47
C LYS A 35 6.42 -11.83 -8.26
N GLN A 36 7.71 -12.03 -8.03
CA GLN A 36 8.46 -13.09 -8.69
C GLN A 36 7.91 -14.47 -8.34
N ASN A 37 7.27 -14.61 -7.19
CA ASN A 37 6.63 -15.85 -6.74
C ASN A 37 5.17 -15.98 -7.20
N GLY A 38 4.71 -15.08 -8.06
CA GLY A 38 3.38 -15.17 -8.65
C GLY A 38 2.27 -14.50 -7.85
N ILE A 39 2.61 -13.73 -6.83
CA ILE A 39 1.62 -12.99 -6.03
C ILE A 39 1.12 -11.79 -6.83
N HIS A 40 -0.20 -11.61 -6.89
CA HIS A 40 -0.83 -10.47 -7.55
C HIS A 40 -0.70 -9.22 -6.67
N ILE A 41 -0.12 -8.15 -7.22
CA ILE A 41 0.15 -6.93 -6.45
C ILE A 41 -0.41 -5.71 -7.17
N ARG A 42 -1.22 -4.92 -6.45
CA ARG A 42 -1.71 -3.62 -6.91
C ARG A 42 -1.31 -2.54 -5.91
N ILE A 43 -0.95 -1.37 -6.43
CA ILE A 43 -0.45 -0.27 -5.60
C ILE A 43 -1.13 1.03 -6.00
N ILE A 44 -1.56 1.79 -4.99
CA ILE A 44 -2.06 3.16 -5.15
C ILE A 44 -1.13 4.08 -4.37
N ILE A 45 -0.57 5.08 -5.04
CA ILE A 45 0.26 6.11 -4.39
C ILE A 45 -0.24 7.49 -4.80
N SER A 46 0.14 8.50 -4.04
CA SER A 46 -0.16 9.89 -4.36
C SER A 46 0.91 10.46 -5.29
N ASP A 47 0.54 11.47 -6.07
CA ASP A 47 1.47 12.20 -6.93
C ASP A 47 2.30 13.15 -6.06
N GLU A 48 3.38 12.62 -5.49
CA GLU A 48 4.27 13.33 -4.58
C GLU A 48 5.72 13.25 -5.06
N ASP A 49 6.49 14.31 -4.84
CA ASP A 49 7.88 14.34 -5.25
C ASP A 49 8.71 13.25 -4.57
N SER A 50 8.38 12.93 -3.32
CA SER A 50 9.09 11.89 -2.57
C SER A 50 8.94 10.49 -3.17
N ASN A 51 7.95 10.28 -4.05
CA ASN A 51 7.71 8.99 -4.69
C ASN A 51 8.54 8.80 -5.97
N GLN A 52 9.19 9.85 -6.47
CA GLN A 52 9.84 9.80 -7.78
C GLN A 52 10.96 8.77 -7.87
N ASN A 53 11.67 8.53 -6.78
CA ASN A 53 12.79 7.57 -6.80
C ASN A 53 12.36 6.16 -7.13
N LEU A 54 11.17 5.74 -6.71
CA LEU A 54 10.67 4.39 -6.95
C LEU A 54 9.55 4.35 -7.98
N LEU A 55 9.06 5.50 -8.44
CA LEU A 55 7.87 5.56 -9.30
C LEU A 55 8.00 4.72 -10.56
N GLN A 56 9.12 4.83 -11.26
CA GLN A 56 9.32 4.08 -12.49
C GLN A 56 9.29 2.57 -12.22
N GLY A 57 10.00 2.11 -11.20
CA GLY A 57 10.01 0.70 -10.83
C GLY A 57 8.64 0.20 -10.40
N LEU A 58 7.91 1.01 -9.65
CA LEU A 58 6.54 0.65 -9.22
C LEU A 58 5.62 0.46 -10.42
N LYS A 59 5.69 1.36 -11.41
CA LYS A 59 4.85 1.27 -12.60
C LYS A 59 5.27 0.13 -13.54
N GLU A 60 6.57 -0.14 -13.63
CA GLU A 60 7.07 -1.20 -14.50
C GLU A 60 6.82 -2.60 -13.94
N ASN A 61 6.89 -2.74 -12.63
CA ASN A 61 6.87 -4.06 -11.99
C ASN A 61 5.51 -4.44 -11.40
N PHE A 62 4.63 -3.46 -11.15
CA PHE A 62 3.34 -3.71 -10.50
C PHE A 62 2.22 -3.01 -11.23
N GLU A 63 0.99 -3.45 -10.98
CA GLU A 63 -0.19 -2.67 -11.33
C GLU A 63 -0.27 -1.49 -10.36
N CYS A 64 0.13 -0.31 -10.81
CA CYS A 64 0.27 0.87 -9.97
C CYS A 64 -0.48 2.05 -10.57
N VAL A 65 -1.30 2.72 -9.75
CA VAL A 65 -1.96 3.97 -10.14
C VAL A 65 -1.50 5.10 -9.24
N VAL A 66 -1.49 6.31 -9.79
CA VAL A 66 -1.07 7.52 -9.09
C VAL A 66 -2.27 8.44 -8.94
N VAL A 67 -2.59 8.81 -7.70
CA VAL A 67 -3.71 9.71 -7.40
C VAL A 67 -3.18 11.15 -7.36
N PRO A 68 -3.84 12.10 -8.03
CA PRO A 68 -3.42 13.52 -7.98
C PRO A 68 -3.38 14.05 -6.55
N ARG A 69 -2.46 14.99 -6.28
CA ARG A 69 -2.30 15.58 -4.94
C ARG A 69 -3.59 16.17 -4.38
N SER A 70 -4.35 16.83 -5.26
CA SER A 70 -5.62 17.45 -4.88
C SER A 70 -6.78 16.48 -4.90
N GLY A 71 -6.51 15.20 -5.09
CA GLY A 71 -7.54 14.18 -5.23
C GLY A 71 -7.93 13.56 -3.90
N VAL A 72 -8.14 12.26 -3.92
CA VAL A 72 -8.73 11.49 -2.82
C VAL A 72 -8.05 11.71 -1.48
N TRP A 73 -6.70 11.76 -1.48
CA TRP A 73 -5.93 11.91 -0.25
C TRP A 73 -6.14 13.26 0.45
N GLY A 74 -6.44 14.32 -0.32
CA GLY A 74 -6.61 15.66 0.23
C GLY A 74 -7.97 15.91 0.86
N THR A 75 -9.00 15.25 0.36
CA THR A 75 -10.39 15.46 0.80
C THR A 75 -11.00 14.21 1.36
N ASN A 76 -10.31 13.10 1.31
CA ASN A 76 -10.84 11.80 1.59
C ASN A 76 -10.89 11.52 3.08
N ARG A 77 -11.94 10.84 3.45
CA ARG A 77 -12.10 10.23 4.76
C ARG A 77 -11.18 9.02 4.97
N MET A 78 -10.52 8.53 3.94
CA MET A 78 -9.53 7.46 4.08
C MET A 78 -8.15 8.04 4.31
N HIS A 79 -7.94 8.59 5.49
CA HIS A 79 -6.64 9.08 5.89
C HIS A 79 -5.66 7.96 6.19
N ASP A 80 -6.17 6.78 6.46
CA ASP A 80 -5.36 5.62 6.77
C ASP A 80 -4.61 5.14 5.53
N LYS A 81 -3.37 4.76 5.74
CA LYS A 81 -2.56 4.05 4.75
C LYS A 81 -2.73 2.58 5.07
N PHE A 82 -2.92 1.75 4.04
CA PHE A 82 -3.24 0.37 4.32
C PHE A 82 -2.65 -0.59 3.30
N CYS A 83 -2.48 -1.82 3.77
CA CYS A 83 -2.04 -2.94 2.97
C CYS A 83 -2.98 -4.12 3.25
N ILE A 84 -3.65 -4.60 2.21
CA ILE A 84 -4.55 -5.74 2.30
C ILE A 84 -3.79 -6.97 1.82
N VAL A 85 -3.82 -8.02 2.63
CA VAL A 85 -3.15 -9.29 2.29
C VAL A 85 -4.20 -10.38 2.13
N ASP A 86 -4.27 -10.97 0.95
CA ASP A 86 -5.11 -12.13 0.63
C ASP A 86 -6.60 -11.93 0.89
N LEU A 87 -7.05 -10.70 1.06
CA LEU A 87 -8.40 -10.34 1.50
C LEU A 87 -8.75 -10.96 2.87
N ASP A 88 -7.74 -11.38 3.62
CA ASP A 88 -7.90 -11.98 4.93
C ASP A 88 -7.69 -10.98 6.06
N TYR A 89 -6.75 -10.06 5.89
CA TYR A 89 -6.47 -9.07 6.91
C TYR A 89 -5.91 -7.78 6.30
N ILE A 90 -5.93 -6.72 7.10
CA ILE A 90 -5.43 -5.40 6.74
C ILE A 90 -4.41 -4.94 7.77
N MET A 91 -3.32 -4.38 7.29
CA MET A 91 -2.41 -3.59 8.12
C MET A 91 -2.64 -2.14 7.76
N HIS A 92 -3.08 -1.31 8.71
CA HIS A 92 -3.46 0.07 8.43
C HIS A 92 -3.06 1.03 9.55
N GLY A 93 -3.11 2.33 9.25
CA GLY A 93 -2.77 3.37 10.20
C GLY A 93 -2.16 4.58 9.51
N SER A 94 -1.39 5.35 10.27
CA SER A 94 -0.71 6.54 9.75
C SER A 94 0.64 6.22 9.08
N TYR A 95 1.03 4.96 9.02
CA TYR A 95 2.33 4.53 8.53
C TYR A 95 2.43 4.64 7.02
N ASN A 96 3.17 5.64 6.55
CA ASN A 96 3.59 5.73 5.14
C ASN A 96 4.83 4.86 4.92
N TRP A 97 5.02 4.42 3.70
CA TRP A 97 6.12 3.51 3.35
C TRP A 97 7.37 4.30 2.98
N THR A 98 7.88 5.05 3.95
CA THR A 98 9.07 5.87 3.80
C THR A 98 10.11 5.50 4.84
N LYS A 99 11.35 5.87 4.58
CA LYS A 99 12.42 5.69 5.55
C LYS A 99 12.15 6.48 6.83
N ALA A 100 11.63 7.70 6.68
CA ALA A 100 11.36 8.59 7.81
C ALA A 100 10.31 8.02 8.76
N ALA A 101 9.34 7.29 8.24
CA ALA A 101 8.27 6.71 9.06
C ALA A 101 8.81 5.75 10.13
N ASN A 102 9.93 5.09 9.87
CA ASN A 102 10.55 4.18 10.85
C ASN A 102 11.01 4.91 12.11
N TYR A 103 11.24 6.20 12.03
CA TYR A 103 11.76 7.01 13.13
C TYR A 103 10.73 7.95 13.74
N ASN A 104 9.54 8.05 13.14
CA ASN A 104 8.53 9.03 13.54
C ASN A 104 7.47 8.47 14.47
N GLY A 105 7.63 7.25 14.96
CA GLY A 105 6.68 6.66 15.88
C GLY A 105 5.30 6.40 15.27
N GLU A 106 5.23 6.20 13.98
CA GLU A 106 3.97 5.92 13.29
C GLU A 106 3.35 4.63 13.80
N THR A 107 2.03 4.61 13.87
CA THR A 107 1.30 3.43 14.35
C THR A 107 0.77 2.59 13.21
N LEU A 108 0.81 1.27 13.41
CA LEU A 108 0.26 0.32 12.47
C LEU A 108 -0.62 -0.67 13.24
N VAL A 109 -1.85 -0.84 12.75
CA VAL A 109 -2.83 -1.76 13.34
C VAL A 109 -3.12 -2.86 12.34
N THR A 110 -3.11 -4.11 12.82
CA THR A 110 -3.54 -5.25 12.00
C THR A 110 -4.92 -5.67 12.42
N THR A 111 -5.84 -5.80 11.47
CA THR A 111 -7.19 -6.27 11.75
C THR A 111 -7.56 -7.43 10.83
N VAL A 112 -8.29 -8.38 11.40
CA VAL A 112 -8.83 -9.54 10.66
C VAL A 112 -10.35 -9.48 10.57
N ASP A 113 -10.96 -8.39 11.00
CA ASP A 113 -12.40 -8.20 10.92
C ASP A 113 -12.85 -8.25 9.45
N ARG A 114 -13.67 -9.22 9.12
CA ARG A 114 -14.05 -9.49 7.73
C ARG A 114 -14.83 -8.34 7.09
N ASP A 115 -15.72 -7.71 7.82
CA ASP A 115 -16.50 -6.58 7.32
C ASP A 115 -15.59 -5.37 7.04
N LEU A 116 -14.62 -5.14 7.91
CA LEU A 116 -13.67 -4.05 7.74
C LEU A 116 -12.72 -4.32 6.55
N VAL A 117 -12.25 -5.55 6.40
CA VAL A 117 -11.43 -5.94 5.27
C VAL A 117 -12.20 -5.70 3.96
N LYS A 118 -13.45 -6.11 3.90
CA LYS A 118 -14.29 -5.89 2.72
C LYS A 118 -14.44 -4.41 2.42
N LYS A 119 -14.69 -3.59 3.44
CA LYS A 119 -14.85 -2.14 3.28
C LYS A 119 -13.59 -1.50 2.69
N PHE A 120 -12.42 -1.85 3.20
CA PHE A 120 -11.16 -1.34 2.67
C PHE A 120 -10.90 -1.86 1.25
N ALA A 121 -11.22 -3.11 0.96
CA ALA A 121 -11.04 -3.69 -0.37
C ALA A 121 -11.95 -2.99 -1.40
N ASP A 122 -13.21 -2.75 -1.06
CA ASP A 122 -14.13 -2.04 -1.93
C ASP A 122 -13.65 -0.62 -2.21
N GLU A 123 -13.16 0.06 -1.19
CA GLU A 123 -12.62 1.43 -1.34
C GLU A 123 -11.34 1.44 -2.17
N PHE A 124 -10.48 0.45 -1.97
CA PHE A 124 -9.27 0.30 -2.78
C PHE A 124 -9.63 0.17 -4.27
N LEU A 125 -10.55 -0.71 -4.60
CA LEU A 125 -10.96 -0.92 -5.99
C LEU A 125 -11.59 0.32 -6.60
N LYS A 126 -12.37 1.05 -5.82
CA LYS A 126 -12.97 2.31 -6.28
C LYS A 126 -11.89 3.32 -6.66
N ILE A 127 -10.95 3.57 -5.77
CA ILE A 127 -9.86 4.52 -6.01
C ILE A 127 -8.98 4.05 -7.16
N TYR A 128 -8.64 2.78 -7.19
CA TYR A 128 -7.81 2.20 -8.24
C TYR A 128 -8.46 2.39 -9.62
N ASN A 129 -9.72 2.03 -9.74
CA ASN A 129 -10.43 2.10 -11.02
C ASN A 129 -10.68 3.53 -11.51
N GLU A 130 -10.82 4.48 -10.59
CA GLU A 130 -10.99 5.89 -10.94
C GLU A 130 -9.69 6.52 -11.46
N ASN A 131 -8.53 5.92 -11.19
CA ASN A 131 -7.23 6.52 -11.49
C ASN A 131 -6.34 5.68 -12.41
N LYS A 132 -6.82 4.57 -12.90
CA LYS A 132 -6.04 3.74 -13.82
C LYS A 132 -6.08 4.26 -15.25
#